data_9975da17e0934dd0f67ea813072fd4d9
#
_entry.id   9975da17e0934dd0f67ea813072fd4d9
#
_cell.length_a   1.000
_cell.length_b   1.000
_cell.length_c   1.000
_cell.angle_alpha   90.00
_cell.angle_beta   90.00
_cell.angle_gamma   90.00
#
_symmetry.space_group_name_H-M   'P 1'
#
loop_
_entity.id
_entity.type
_entity.pdbx_description
1 polymer ?
#
loop_
_entity_poly.entity_id
_entity_poly.type
_entity_poly.pdbx_seq_one_letter_code
_entity_poly.pdbx_strand_id
1 'polypeptide(L)'
;MKTIKGPAVFLAQFVDKKAPFNSLEGMCKWAADLGYKGIQIPTWESFLIDLDKAAESQDYCDELIGKVGSYGLEITELSTHLQGQLVAVHPAYDLMFDNFAPDKLKKNPKGRTEWAIDTVKKAAVASRRLGLKAHATFSGALLWHTWHPWPQAPKGLVEMGFEELAKRWLPILDVFDENGVDVCYEIHPGEDLHDGITFERFLKATKNHKRVNILYDPSHFILQQLDYITYIDHYHEFIKS
;
A
#
# COMPACT_ATOMS: atom_id res chain seq x y z
N MET A 1 -18.81 3.86 -8.49
CA MET A 1 -18.19 2.98 -7.49
C MET A 1 -19.26 2.53 -6.51
N LYS A 2 -19.38 1.23 -6.22
CA LYS A 2 -20.31 0.76 -5.15
C LYS A 2 -19.63 1.08 -3.83
N THR A 3 -20.19 2.00 -3.07
CA THR A 3 -19.64 2.40 -1.78
C THR A 3 -20.15 1.46 -0.70
N ILE A 4 -19.25 0.87 0.09
CA ILE A 4 -19.60 0.09 1.26
C ILE A 4 -20.20 1.04 2.31
N LYS A 5 -21.39 0.72 2.78
CA LYS A 5 -22.04 1.48 3.85
C LYS A 5 -21.67 0.88 5.20
N GLY A 6 -20.59 1.34 5.76
CA GLY A 6 -20.12 0.93 7.08
C GLY A 6 -18.60 0.86 7.18
N PRO A 7 -18.06 0.69 8.38
CA PRO A 7 -16.63 0.65 8.61
C PRO A 7 -16.02 -0.63 8.02
N ALA A 8 -14.80 -0.51 7.52
CA ALA A 8 -13.92 -1.62 7.21
C ALA A 8 -12.72 -1.62 8.17
N VAL A 9 -12.03 -2.77 8.29
CA VAL A 9 -10.87 -2.91 9.17
C VAL A 9 -9.67 -3.46 8.41
N PHE A 10 -8.50 -2.87 8.62
CA PHE A 10 -7.24 -3.39 8.13
C PHE A 10 -6.75 -4.53 9.02
N LEU A 11 -6.64 -5.73 8.48
CA LEU A 11 -6.37 -6.93 9.25
C LEU A 11 -4.94 -7.03 9.78
N ALA A 12 -3.96 -6.39 9.12
CA ALA A 12 -2.55 -6.53 9.47
C ALA A 12 -2.22 -6.19 10.93
N GLN A 13 -2.92 -5.22 11.50
CA GLN A 13 -2.69 -4.74 12.86
C GLN A 13 -3.11 -5.76 13.94
N PHE A 14 -3.90 -6.76 13.56
CA PHE A 14 -4.48 -7.74 14.49
C PHE A 14 -3.90 -9.14 14.32
N VAL A 15 -3.03 -9.35 13.32
CA VAL A 15 -2.38 -10.65 13.10
C VAL A 15 -1.62 -11.10 14.34
N ASP A 16 -1.97 -12.29 14.85
CA ASP A 16 -1.34 -12.92 16.03
C ASP A 16 -1.29 -14.44 15.82
N LYS A 17 -0.49 -15.13 16.63
CA LYS A 17 -0.40 -16.59 16.65
C LYS A 17 -1.62 -17.27 17.29
N LYS A 18 -2.47 -16.52 17.99
CA LYS A 18 -3.63 -16.99 18.73
C LYS A 18 -4.92 -16.70 18.00
N ALA A 19 -5.88 -17.62 18.12
CA ALA A 19 -7.23 -17.38 17.64
C ALA A 19 -7.87 -16.14 18.34
N PRO A 20 -8.68 -15.36 17.65
CA PRO A 20 -9.18 -15.56 16.27
C PRO A 20 -8.22 -15.02 15.19
N PHE A 21 -7.07 -14.46 15.55
CA PHE A 21 -6.19 -13.63 14.71
C PHE A 21 -5.14 -14.42 13.90
N ASN A 22 -5.25 -15.73 13.88
CA ASN A 22 -4.35 -16.67 13.17
C ASN A 22 -5.02 -17.38 11.99
N SER A 23 -6.21 -16.96 11.59
CA SER A 23 -6.91 -17.49 10.42
C SER A 23 -7.84 -16.45 9.82
N LEU A 24 -8.07 -16.54 8.51
CA LEU A 24 -8.98 -15.63 7.81
C LEU A 24 -10.41 -15.75 8.37
N GLU A 25 -10.89 -16.99 8.59
CA GLU A 25 -12.22 -17.26 9.11
C GLU A 25 -12.42 -16.66 10.52
N GLY A 26 -11.40 -16.83 11.38
CA GLY A 26 -11.43 -16.25 12.72
C GLY A 26 -11.51 -14.73 12.70
N MET A 27 -10.68 -14.10 11.88
CA MET A 27 -10.66 -12.65 11.72
C MET A 27 -11.95 -12.12 11.07
N CYS A 28 -12.49 -12.81 10.06
CA CYS A 28 -13.77 -12.46 9.46
C CYS A 28 -14.92 -12.51 10.47
N LYS A 29 -14.99 -13.60 11.25
CA LYS A 29 -16.00 -13.71 12.30
C LYS A 29 -15.85 -12.59 13.33
N TRP A 30 -14.65 -12.32 13.81
CA TRP A 30 -14.37 -11.25 14.76
C TRP A 30 -14.80 -9.87 14.22
N ALA A 31 -14.42 -9.55 12.96
CA ALA A 31 -14.78 -8.28 12.33
C ALA A 31 -16.30 -8.14 12.17
N ALA A 32 -16.97 -9.20 11.73
CA ALA A 32 -18.44 -9.21 11.58
C ALA A 32 -19.17 -9.05 12.92
N ASP A 33 -18.71 -9.74 13.97
CA ASP A 33 -19.28 -9.64 15.33
C ASP A 33 -19.17 -8.20 15.89
N LEU A 34 -18.14 -7.45 15.51
CA LEU A 34 -17.96 -6.04 15.86
C LEU A 34 -18.75 -5.07 14.96
N GLY A 35 -19.42 -5.57 13.92
CA GLY A 35 -20.27 -4.77 13.04
C GLY A 35 -19.55 -4.16 11.84
N TYR A 36 -18.28 -4.51 11.58
CA TYR A 36 -17.60 -4.14 10.33
C TYR A 36 -18.34 -4.66 9.10
N LYS A 37 -18.17 -3.96 7.98
CA LYS A 37 -18.79 -4.30 6.69
C LYS A 37 -17.75 -4.71 5.65
N GLY A 38 -16.49 -4.43 5.91
CA GLY A 38 -15.40 -4.77 5.02
C GLY A 38 -14.10 -5.06 5.74
N ILE A 39 -13.19 -5.68 5.01
CA ILE A 39 -11.83 -5.96 5.45
C ILE A 39 -10.82 -5.55 4.37
N GLN A 40 -9.69 -4.98 4.79
CA GLN A 40 -8.51 -4.80 3.95
C GLN A 40 -7.52 -5.93 4.27
N ILE A 41 -7.05 -6.63 3.25
CA ILE A 41 -6.22 -7.84 3.40
C ILE A 41 -4.75 -7.53 3.10
N PRO A 42 -3.82 -7.73 4.07
CA PRO A 42 -2.38 -7.63 3.83
C PRO A 42 -1.87 -8.81 2.99
N THR A 43 -1.13 -8.53 1.92
CA THR A 43 -0.65 -9.56 0.99
C THR A 43 0.55 -10.36 1.48
N TRP A 44 1.17 -9.97 2.58
CA TRP A 44 2.34 -10.66 3.17
C TRP A 44 1.97 -11.76 4.17
N GLU A 45 0.69 -11.90 4.50
CA GLU A 45 0.18 -12.91 5.41
C GLU A 45 -0.44 -14.07 4.62
N SER A 46 0.34 -15.11 4.36
CA SER A 46 -0.06 -16.22 3.49
C SER A 46 -1.29 -17.01 3.95
N PHE A 47 -1.64 -16.93 5.23
CA PHE A 47 -2.86 -17.56 5.76
C PHE A 47 -4.12 -16.71 5.51
N LEU A 48 -3.97 -15.44 5.14
CA LEU A 48 -5.08 -14.57 4.74
C LEU A 48 -5.32 -14.63 3.23
N ILE A 49 -4.25 -14.64 2.44
CA ILE A 49 -4.30 -14.70 0.98
C ILE A 49 -3.02 -15.34 0.42
N ASP A 50 -3.17 -16.27 -0.50
CA ASP A 50 -2.09 -16.72 -1.38
C ASP A 50 -2.06 -15.79 -2.62
N LEU A 51 -1.17 -14.79 -2.60
CA LEU A 51 -1.14 -13.78 -3.62
C LEU A 51 -0.77 -14.34 -5.00
N ASP A 52 0.09 -15.35 -5.07
CA ASP A 52 0.46 -15.98 -6.33
C ASP A 52 -0.75 -16.66 -6.96
N LYS A 53 -1.52 -17.44 -6.18
CA LYS A 53 -2.79 -18.02 -6.66
C LYS A 53 -3.82 -16.97 -7.00
N ALA A 54 -3.93 -15.89 -6.22
CA ALA A 54 -4.88 -14.81 -6.52
C ALA A 54 -4.53 -14.09 -7.83
N ALA A 55 -3.26 -13.97 -8.18
CA ALA A 55 -2.81 -13.41 -9.46
C ALA A 55 -3.01 -14.39 -10.63
N GLU A 56 -3.04 -15.70 -10.40
CA GLU A 56 -3.12 -16.72 -11.45
C GLU A 56 -4.53 -17.24 -11.69
N SER A 57 -5.37 -17.36 -10.65
CA SER A 57 -6.67 -18.07 -10.69
C SER A 57 -7.84 -17.17 -10.31
N GLN A 58 -8.83 -17.07 -11.20
CA GLN A 58 -10.11 -16.45 -10.90
C GLN A 58 -10.92 -17.28 -9.90
N ASP A 59 -10.91 -18.61 -10.03
CA ASP A 59 -11.64 -19.51 -9.14
C ASP A 59 -11.17 -19.33 -7.68
N TYR A 60 -9.86 -19.19 -7.46
CA TYR A 60 -9.33 -18.90 -6.12
C TYR A 60 -9.87 -17.56 -5.57
N CYS A 61 -9.91 -16.53 -6.42
CA CYS A 61 -10.45 -15.23 -6.01
C CYS A 61 -11.96 -15.32 -5.71
N ASP A 62 -12.72 -16.05 -6.50
CA ASP A 62 -14.16 -16.25 -6.28
C ASP A 62 -14.43 -17.04 -4.99
N GLU A 63 -13.62 -18.06 -4.68
CA GLU A 63 -13.66 -18.78 -3.40
C GLU A 63 -13.35 -17.86 -2.22
N LEU A 64 -12.33 -17.00 -2.35
CA LEU A 64 -11.95 -16.05 -1.30
C LEU A 64 -13.08 -15.03 -1.05
N ILE A 65 -13.66 -14.47 -2.12
CA ILE A 65 -14.81 -13.56 -2.04
C ILE A 65 -16.01 -14.27 -1.38
N GLY A 66 -16.30 -15.50 -1.78
CA GLY A 66 -17.38 -16.30 -1.21
C GLY A 66 -17.18 -16.58 0.27
N LYS A 67 -15.94 -16.90 0.67
CA LYS A 67 -15.58 -17.14 2.08
C LYS A 67 -15.78 -15.89 2.92
N VAL A 68 -15.25 -14.74 2.52
CA VAL A 68 -15.43 -13.46 3.23
C VAL A 68 -16.90 -13.05 3.24
N GLY A 69 -17.59 -13.21 2.11
CA GLY A 69 -19.02 -12.90 1.94
C GLY A 69 -19.92 -13.74 2.85
N SER A 70 -19.54 -14.98 3.20
CA SER A 70 -20.31 -15.83 4.12
C SER A 70 -20.43 -15.26 5.54
N TYR A 71 -19.54 -14.33 5.91
CA TYR A 71 -19.61 -13.56 7.16
C TYR A 71 -20.32 -12.21 7.02
N GLY A 72 -20.87 -11.90 5.84
CA GLY A 72 -21.51 -10.60 5.55
C GLY A 72 -20.51 -9.45 5.38
N LEU A 73 -19.25 -9.78 5.05
CA LEU A 73 -18.18 -8.81 4.81
C LEU A 73 -17.85 -8.72 3.32
N GLU A 74 -17.29 -7.59 2.91
CA GLU A 74 -16.69 -7.39 1.59
C GLU A 74 -15.17 -7.20 1.73
N ILE A 75 -14.38 -7.64 0.74
CA ILE A 75 -12.96 -7.25 0.64
C ILE A 75 -12.95 -5.83 0.06
N THR A 76 -12.36 -4.89 0.79
CA THR A 76 -12.28 -3.49 0.34
C THR A 76 -11.08 -3.27 -0.57
N GLU A 77 -9.92 -3.74 -0.12
CA GLU A 77 -8.63 -3.56 -0.80
C GLU A 77 -7.67 -4.68 -0.43
N LEU A 78 -6.70 -4.91 -1.29
CA LEU A 78 -5.43 -5.54 -0.90
C LEU A 78 -4.43 -4.47 -0.48
N SER A 79 -3.48 -4.86 0.34
CA SER A 79 -2.43 -3.98 0.82
C SER A 79 -1.05 -4.59 0.62
N THR A 80 -0.12 -3.80 0.08
CA THR A 80 1.30 -4.14 -0.10
C THR A 80 2.23 -3.16 0.62
N HIS A 81 1.87 -2.69 1.82
CA HIS A 81 2.69 -1.69 2.52
C HIS A 81 4.15 -2.12 2.66
N LEU A 82 4.41 -3.33 3.14
CA LEU A 82 5.79 -3.82 3.32
C LEU A 82 6.55 -3.92 1.99
N GLN A 83 5.89 -4.39 0.94
CA GLN A 83 6.51 -4.54 -0.38
C GLN A 83 6.67 -3.17 -1.06
N GLY A 84 5.68 -2.28 -0.98
CA GLY A 84 5.76 -0.91 -1.49
C GLY A 84 6.92 -0.13 -0.90
N GLN A 85 7.13 -0.26 0.42
CA GLN A 85 8.29 0.29 1.12
C GLN A 85 9.62 -0.14 0.49
N LEU A 86 9.72 -1.38 0.00
CA LEU A 86 10.95 -1.96 -0.55
C LEU A 86 11.20 -1.62 -2.03
N VAL A 87 10.26 -0.97 -2.71
CA VAL A 87 10.44 -0.51 -4.11
C VAL A 87 11.56 0.52 -4.19
N ALA A 88 11.67 1.38 -3.17
CA ALA A 88 12.68 2.44 -3.14
C ALA A 88 13.24 2.60 -1.72
N VAL A 89 14.42 2.04 -1.48
CA VAL A 89 15.15 2.17 -0.21
C VAL A 89 16.49 2.82 -0.46
N HIS A 90 16.85 3.80 0.37
CA HIS A 90 18.18 4.39 0.32
C HIS A 90 19.21 3.39 0.86
N PRO A 91 20.37 3.17 0.18
CA PRO A 91 21.33 2.12 0.54
C PRO A 91 21.85 2.19 1.97
N ALA A 92 21.94 3.38 2.55
CA ALA A 92 22.38 3.56 3.94
C ALA A 92 21.44 2.91 4.97
N TYR A 93 20.20 2.62 4.58
CA TYR A 93 19.15 2.12 5.48
C TYR A 93 18.68 0.70 5.14
N ASP A 94 19.36 0.01 4.21
CA ASP A 94 18.97 -1.32 3.74
C ASP A 94 18.71 -2.31 4.87
N LEU A 95 19.54 -2.31 5.91
CA LEU A 95 19.37 -3.24 7.03
C LEU A 95 18.10 -3.01 7.85
N MET A 96 17.59 -1.78 7.89
CA MET A 96 16.33 -1.48 8.60
C MET A 96 15.13 -2.16 7.96
N PHE A 97 15.17 -2.37 6.65
CA PHE A 97 14.07 -2.90 5.86
C PHE A 97 14.19 -4.40 5.53
N ASP A 98 15.24 -5.08 5.97
CA ASP A 98 15.44 -6.51 5.70
C ASP A 98 14.29 -7.37 6.25
N ASN A 99 13.68 -6.97 7.35
CA ASN A 99 12.56 -7.70 7.96
C ASN A 99 11.22 -7.56 7.21
N PHE A 100 11.15 -6.66 6.22
CA PHE A 100 9.96 -6.48 5.38
C PHE A 100 9.89 -7.50 4.22
N ALA A 101 10.95 -8.26 4.03
CA ALA A 101 11.07 -9.27 2.99
C ALA A 101 11.23 -10.67 3.59
N PRO A 102 10.98 -11.73 2.79
CA PRO A 102 11.27 -13.09 3.22
C PRO A 102 12.72 -13.29 3.62
N ASP A 103 12.95 -14.17 4.60
CA ASP A 103 14.27 -14.43 5.18
C ASP A 103 15.36 -14.74 4.16
N LYS A 104 15.01 -15.44 3.06
CA LYS A 104 15.92 -15.76 1.96
C LYS A 104 16.49 -14.56 1.22
N LEU A 105 15.86 -13.37 1.38
CA LEU A 105 16.24 -12.12 0.74
C LEU A 105 16.96 -11.15 1.69
N LYS A 106 17.12 -11.50 2.96
CA LYS A 106 17.87 -10.69 3.92
C LYS A 106 19.30 -10.46 3.43
N LYS A 107 19.82 -9.26 3.62
CA LYS A 107 21.14 -8.80 3.16
C LYS A 107 21.35 -8.87 1.63
N ASN A 108 20.26 -8.92 0.86
CA ASN A 108 20.27 -8.87 -0.60
C ASN A 108 19.35 -7.73 -1.07
N PRO A 109 19.77 -6.44 -0.96
CA PRO A 109 18.93 -5.28 -1.31
C PRO A 109 18.37 -5.35 -2.73
N LYS A 110 19.18 -5.78 -3.70
CA LYS A 110 18.75 -5.90 -5.10
C LYS A 110 17.63 -6.95 -5.25
N GLY A 111 17.87 -8.17 -4.77
CA GLY A 111 16.86 -9.23 -4.87
C GLY A 111 15.58 -8.90 -4.09
N ARG A 112 15.71 -8.17 -2.97
CA ARG A 112 14.59 -7.68 -2.17
C ARG A 112 13.73 -6.68 -2.97
N THR A 113 14.35 -5.72 -3.64
CA THR A 113 13.65 -4.74 -4.47
C THR A 113 12.98 -5.41 -5.69
N GLU A 114 13.66 -6.32 -6.37
CA GLU A 114 13.10 -7.08 -7.50
C GLU A 114 11.87 -7.90 -7.07
N TRP A 115 11.97 -8.60 -5.93
CA TRP A 115 10.85 -9.34 -5.34
C TRP A 115 9.69 -8.41 -4.98
N ALA A 116 9.97 -7.26 -4.37
CA ALA A 116 8.94 -6.31 -3.98
C ALA A 116 8.17 -5.77 -5.19
N ILE A 117 8.88 -5.37 -6.25
CA ILE A 117 8.29 -4.89 -7.51
C ILE A 117 7.39 -5.98 -8.12
N ASP A 118 7.87 -7.22 -8.20
CA ASP A 118 7.09 -8.35 -8.72
C ASP A 118 5.82 -8.59 -7.89
N THR A 119 5.96 -8.58 -6.56
CA THR A 119 4.84 -8.78 -5.64
C THR A 119 3.78 -7.68 -5.77
N VAL A 120 4.18 -6.41 -5.87
CA VAL A 120 3.24 -5.30 -6.05
C VAL A 120 2.52 -5.40 -7.40
N LYS A 121 3.22 -5.81 -8.47
CA LYS A 121 2.60 -6.06 -9.79
C LYS A 121 1.59 -7.21 -9.75
N LYS A 122 1.90 -8.31 -9.06
CA LYS A 122 0.96 -9.42 -8.84
C LYS A 122 -0.29 -8.96 -8.10
N ALA A 123 -0.12 -8.07 -7.12
CA ALA A 123 -1.25 -7.52 -6.37
C ALA A 123 -2.21 -6.69 -7.25
N ALA A 124 -1.72 -6.03 -8.31
CA ALA A 124 -2.58 -5.36 -9.29
C ALA A 124 -3.52 -6.35 -10.00
N VAL A 125 -2.96 -7.49 -10.45
CA VAL A 125 -3.73 -8.55 -11.13
C VAL A 125 -4.74 -9.18 -10.17
N ALA A 126 -4.29 -9.52 -8.95
CA ALA A 126 -5.15 -10.08 -7.91
C ALA A 126 -6.30 -9.12 -7.54
N SER A 127 -5.99 -7.83 -7.36
CA SER A 127 -7.01 -6.80 -7.09
C SER A 127 -8.07 -6.74 -8.18
N ARG A 128 -7.68 -6.77 -9.46
CA ARG A 128 -8.64 -6.84 -10.58
C ARG A 128 -9.52 -8.09 -10.51
N ARG A 129 -8.93 -9.28 -10.25
CA ARG A 129 -9.68 -10.55 -10.16
C ARG A 129 -10.66 -10.55 -8.99
N LEU A 130 -10.31 -9.91 -7.89
CA LEU A 130 -11.18 -9.70 -6.72
C LEU A 130 -12.22 -8.60 -6.96
N GLY A 131 -12.23 -7.94 -8.12
CA GLY A 131 -13.17 -6.86 -8.44
C GLY A 131 -12.86 -5.53 -7.75
N LEU A 132 -11.68 -5.38 -7.14
CA LEU A 132 -11.26 -4.19 -6.41
C LEU A 132 -10.89 -3.06 -7.37
N LYS A 133 -11.00 -1.81 -6.88
CA LYS A 133 -10.69 -0.60 -7.65
C LYS A 133 -9.53 0.20 -7.07
N ALA A 134 -9.20 -0.04 -5.82
CA ALA A 134 -8.12 0.60 -5.08
C ALA A 134 -7.20 -0.46 -4.48
N HIS A 135 -5.94 -0.09 -4.27
CA HIS A 135 -4.91 -0.91 -3.66
C HIS A 135 -4.02 -0.03 -2.78
N ALA A 136 -3.89 -0.39 -1.51
CA ALA A 136 -3.16 0.37 -0.51
C ALA A 136 -1.67 -0.01 -0.48
N THR A 137 -0.78 0.99 -0.38
CA THR A 137 0.67 0.72 -0.33
C THR A 137 1.45 1.89 0.26
N PHE A 138 2.71 1.65 0.59
CA PHE A 138 3.73 2.67 0.85
C PHE A 138 4.50 3.03 -0.43
N SER A 139 5.17 4.19 -0.40
CA SER A 139 5.92 4.72 -1.54
C SER A 139 7.38 4.29 -1.59
N GLY A 140 7.99 4.10 -0.43
CA GLY A 140 9.41 3.87 -0.25
C GLY A 140 10.08 4.90 0.65
N ALA A 141 11.35 4.67 0.96
CA ALA A 141 12.16 5.51 1.85
C ALA A 141 13.51 5.86 1.19
N LEU A 142 13.44 6.48 0.02
CA LEU A 142 14.63 6.93 -0.71
C LEU A 142 15.09 8.30 -0.24
N LEU A 143 14.16 9.19 0.08
CA LEU A 143 14.38 10.61 0.36
C LEU A 143 14.08 11.03 1.80
N TRP A 144 13.43 10.19 2.61
CA TRP A 144 12.96 10.58 3.94
C TRP A 144 14.04 11.18 4.85
N HIS A 145 15.32 10.82 4.68
CA HIS A 145 16.44 11.42 5.39
C HIS A 145 16.72 12.88 5.03
N THR A 146 16.13 13.39 3.95
CA THR A 146 16.25 14.78 3.50
C THR A 146 15.14 15.69 4.05
N TRP A 147 14.24 15.19 4.89
CA TRP A 147 13.14 15.97 5.47
C TRP A 147 13.65 17.13 6.33
N HIS A 148 14.72 16.88 7.06
CA HIS A 148 15.28 17.92 7.90
C HIS A 148 16.06 18.91 7.02
N PRO A 149 15.81 20.24 7.16
CA PRO A 149 16.44 21.24 6.29
C PRO A 149 17.94 21.45 6.57
N TRP A 150 18.51 20.73 7.54
CA TRP A 150 19.90 20.87 7.92
C TRP A 150 20.64 19.51 7.93
N PRO A 151 21.82 19.42 7.29
CA PRO A 151 22.43 20.42 6.40
C PRO A 151 21.56 20.67 5.16
N GLN A 152 21.67 21.88 4.58
CA GLN A 152 20.90 22.23 3.39
C GLN A 152 21.20 21.26 2.24
N ALA A 153 20.14 20.70 1.66
CA ALA A 153 20.27 19.86 0.48
C ALA A 153 20.81 20.69 -0.71
N PRO A 154 21.76 20.15 -1.49
CA PRO A 154 22.16 20.77 -2.74
C PRO A 154 20.97 20.99 -3.66
N LYS A 155 20.99 22.08 -4.46
CA LYS A 155 19.94 22.38 -5.42
C LYS A 155 19.74 21.20 -6.37
N GLY A 156 18.49 20.76 -6.53
CA GLY A 156 18.10 19.67 -7.43
C GLY A 156 18.18 18.27 -6.81
N LEU A 157 18.71 18.10 -5.59
CA LEU A 157 18.82 16.77 -4.95
C LEU A 157 17.44 16.13 -4.73
N VAL A 158 16.49 16.90 -4.21
CA VAL A 158 15.15 16.40 -3.93
C VAL A 158 14.42 16.06 -5.23
N GLU A 159 14.53 16.91 -6.24
CA GLU A 159 13.95 16.67 -7.55
C GLU A 159 14.50 15.39 -8.20
N MET A 160 15.82 15.20 -8.19
CA MET A 160 16.45 13.97 -8.70
C MET A 160 15.99 12.72 -7.95
N GLY A 161 15.74 12.83 -6.64
CA GLY A 161 15.22 11.73 -5.85
C GLY A 161 13.79 11.36 -6.22
N PHE A 162 12.92 12.34 -6.45
CA PHE A 162 11.56 12.07 -6.94
C PHE A 162 11.54 11.54 -8.38
N GLU A 163 12.50 11.94 -9.23
CA GLU A 163 12.69 11.36 -10.57
C GLU A 163 13.09 9.88 -10.48
N GLU A 164 14.00 9.52 -9.57
CA GLU A 164 14.38 8.12 -9.34
C GLU A 164 13.23 7.31 -8.74
N LEU A 165 12.47 7.87 -7.80
CA LEU A 165 11.27 7.24 -7.24
C LEU A 165 10.23 6.97 -8.34
N ALA A 166 9.93 7.96 -9.16
CA ALA A 166 9.01 7.84 -10.29
C ALA A 166 9.47 6.80 -11.30
N LYS A 167 10.77 6.75 -11.64
CA LYS A 167 11.35 5.75 -12.54
C LYS A 167 11.10 4.32 -12.05
N ARG A 168 11.15 4.10 -10.74
CA ARG A 168 10.86 2.77 -10.15
C ARG A 168 9.39 2.45 -10.16
N TRP A 169 8.52 3.41 -9.87
CA TRP A 169 7.09 3.21 -9.79
C TRP A 169 6.36 3.18 -11.13
N LEU A 170 6.82 3.90 -12.17
CA LEU A 170 6.13 3.96 -13.45
C LEU A 170 5.84 2.58 -14.05
N PRO A 171 6.79 1.60 -14.10
CA PRO A 171 6.50 0.26 -14.62
C PRO A 171 5.52 -0.56 -13.75
N ILE A 172 5.31 -0.17 -12.50
CA ILE A 172 4.31 -0.77 -11.61
C ILE A 172 2.95 -0.13 -11.88
N LEU A 173 2.91 1.20 -11.95
CA LEU A 173 1.71 1.98 -12.24
C LEU A 173 1.09 1.59 -13.58
N ASP A 174 1.91 1.30 -14.61
CA ASP A 174 1.43 0.81 -15.90
C ASP A 174 0.67 -0.51 -15.76
N VAL A 175 1.17 -1.45 -14.93
CA VAL A 175 0.46 -2.72 -14.66
C VAL A 175 -0.85 -2.47 -13.90
N PHE A 176 -0.87 -1.54 -12.95
CA PHE A 176 -2.11 -1.14 -12.28
C PHE A 176 -3.11 -0.51 -13.25
N ASP A 177 -2.63 0.28 -14.22
CA ASP A 177 -3.48 0.87 -15.25
C ASP A 177 -4.09 -0.17 -16.18
N GLU A 178 -3.31 -1.14 -16.63
CA GLU A 178 -3.80 -2.29 -17.42
C GLU A 178 -4.89 -3.07 -16.68
N ASN A 179 -4.82 -3.12 -15.35
CA ASN A 179 -5.78 -3.83 -14.51
C ASN A 179 -6.94 -2.95 -14.01
N GLY A 180 -6.92 -1.65 -14.26
CA GLY A 180 -7.99 -0.73 -13.87
C GLY A 180 -8.10 -0.51 -12.36
N VAL A 181 -6.97 -0.58 -11.63
CA VAL A 181 -6.87 -0.44 -10.18
C VAL A 181 -6.05 0.80 -9.84
N ASP A 182 -6.55 1.63 -8.92
CA ASP A 182 -5.84 2.80 -8.43
C ASP A 182 -4.82 2.40 -7.35
N VAL A 183 -3.63 3.00 -7.39
CA VAL A 183 -2.63 2.84 -6.33
C VAL A 183 -2.82 3.96 -5.33
N CYS A 184 -3.17 3.61 -4.10
CA CYS A 184 -3.41 4.54 -3.01
C CYS A 184 -2.19 4.53 -2.08
N TYR A 185 -1.35 5.54 -2.23
CA TYR A 185 -0.18 5.71 -1.37
C TYR A 185 -0.61 6.30 -0.03
N GLU A 186 -0.27 5.61 1.05
CA GLU A 186 -0.46 6.16 2.38
C GLU A 186 0.51 7.31 2.61
N ILE A 187 -0.04 8.46 2.97
CA ILE A 187 0.75 9.64 3.33
C ILE A 187 1.24 9.46 4.76
N HIS A 188 2.48 8.99 4.89
CA HIS A 188 2.99 8.42 6.13
C HIS A 188 4.36 8.99 6.52
N PRO A 189 4.59 9.38 7.79
CA PRO A 189 5.93 9.76 8.25
C PRO A 189 6.91 8.58 8.11
N GLY A 190 8.09 8.82 7.56
CA GLY A 190 9.04 7.76 7.23
C GLY A 190 8.96 7.24 5.80
N GLU A 191 7.97 7.70 5.03
CA GLU A 191 7.84 7.45 3.60
C GLU A 191 8.31 8.66 2.78
N ASP A 192 8.60 8.44 1.50
CA ASP A 192 8.92 9.56 0.59
C ASP A 192 7.69 10.44 0.36
N LEU A 193 6.49 9.87 0.39
CA LEU A 193 5.22 10.59 0.36
C LEU A 193 4.68 10.75 1.79
N HIS A 194 4.97 11.88 2.42
CA HIS A 194 4.62 12.13 3.82
C HIS A 194 3.76 13.39 4.05
N ASP A 195 3.57 14.20 3.01
CA ASP A 195 2.72 15.38 3.01
C ASP A 195 2.16 15.68 1.61
N GLY A 196 1.40 16.76 1.48
CA GLY A 196 0.83 17.16 0.20
C GLY A 196 1.88 17.57 -0.83
N ILE A 197 2.93 18.25 -0.41
CA ILE A 197 4.00 18.71 -1.32
C ILE A 197 4.79 17.54 -1.90
N THR A 198 5.08 16.53 -1.09
CA THR A 198 5.78 15.33 -1.55
C THR A 198 4.89 14.50 -2.49
N PHE A 199 3.58 14.43 -2.22
CA PHE A 199 2.62 13.83 -3.16
C PHE A 199 2.60 14.57 -4.50
N GLU A 200 2.51 15.91 -4.52
CA GLU A 200 2.52 16.72 -5.75
C GLU A 200 3.82 16.55 -6.54
N ARG A 201 4.98 16.49 -5.87
CA ARG A 201 6.27 16.23 -6.50
C ARG A 201 6.29 14.88 -7.20
N PHE A 202 5.79 13.84 -6.54
CA PHE A 202 5.69 12.50 -7.11
C PHE A 202 4.69 12.44 -8.26
N LEU A 203 3.51 13.05 -8.11
CA LEU A 203 2.51 13.14 -9.17
C LEU A 203 3.08 13.82 -10.42
N LYS A 204 3.81 14.92 -10.24
CA LYS A 204 4.51 15.62 -11.34
C LYS A 204 5.60 14.72 -11.96
N ALA A 205 6.43 14.06 -11.15
CA ALA A 205 7.51 13.20 -11.63
C ALA A 205 6.98 11.99 -12.41
N THR A 206 5.82 11.45 -12.04
CA THR A 206 5.09 10.41 -12.76
C THR A 206 4.24 10.93 -13.91
N LYS A 207 4.40 12.21 -14.30
CA LYS A 207 3.67 12.89 -15.40
C LYS A 207 2.13 12.85 -15.20
N ASN A 208 1.69 13.02 -13.98
CA ASN A 208 0.29 12.95 -13.56
C ASN A 208 -0.35 11.60 -13.93
N HIS A 209 0.36 10.52 -13.66
CA HIS A 209 -0.15 9.19 -13.95
C HIS A 209 -1.46 8.96 -13.20
N LYS A 210 -2.53 8.60 -13.93
CA LYS A 210 -3.91 8.54 -13.40
C LYS A 210 -4.13 7.53 -12.27
N ARG A 211 -3.20 6.59 -12.07
CA ARG A 211 -3.25 5.59 -10.98
C ARG A 211 -2.53 6.04 -9.72
N VAL A 212 -1.92 7.22 -9.71
CA VAL A 212 -1.34 7.81 -8.49
C VAL A 212 -2.44 8.47 -7.68
N ASN A 213 -2.79 7.86 -6.57
CA ASN A 213 -3.86 8.30 -5.68
C ASN A 213 -3.42 8.21 -4.21
N ILE A 214 -4.28 8.59 -3.29
CA ILE A 214 -3.98 8.74 -1.86
C ILE A 214 -4.81 7.75 -1.04
N LEU A 215 -4.13 7.05 -0.12
CA LEU A 215 -4.72 6.53 1.09
C LEU A 215 -4.59 7.61 2.17
N TYR A 216 -5.72 8.00 2.74
CA TYR A 216 -5.78 9.06 3.72
C TYR A 216 -5.95 8.51 5.14
N ASP A 217 -4.89 8.57 5.93
CA ASP A 217 -4.93 8.28 7.36
C ASP A 217 -4.67 9.56 8.17
N PRO A 218 -5.71 10.16 8.78
CA PRO A 218 -5.55 11.42 9.52
C PRO A 218 -4.62 11.31 10.73
N SER A 219 -4.37 10.12 11.27
CA SER A 219 -3.49 9.92 12.42
C SER A 219 -2.06 10.37 12.13
N HIS A 220 -1.59 10.13 10.90
CA HIS A 220 -0.25 10.53 10.45
C HIS A 220 -0.10 12.03 10.29
N PHE A 221 -1.18 12.72 9.91
CA PHE A 221 -1.20 14.18 9.84
C PHE A 221 -1.13 14.80 11.24
N ILE A 222 -1.85 14.23 12.20
CA ILE A 222 -1.81 14.67 13.61
C ILE A 222 -0.40 14.50 14.17
N LEU A 223 0.26 13.36 13.93
CA LEU A 223 1.65 13.13 14.35
C LEU A 223 2.61 14.16 13.78
N GLN A 224 2.41 14.59 12.56
CA GLN A 224 3.24 15.57 11.85
C GLN A 224 2.81 17.02 12.11
N GLN A 225 1.76 17.24 12.92
CA GLN A 225 1.17 18.56 13.20
C GLN A 225 0.67 19.27 11.92
N LEU A 226 0.20 18.50 10.95
CA LEU A 226 -0.39 19.00 9.70
C LEU A 226 -1.90 19.17 9.87
N ASP A 227 -2.47 20.13 9.12
CA ASP A 227 -3.92 20.34 9.07
C ASP A 227 -4.58 19.24 8.22
N TYR A 228 -5.12 18.22 8.89
CA TYR A 228 -5.73 17.07 8.27
C TYR A 228 -7.10 17.39 7.62
N ILE A 229 -7.80 18.44 8.04
CA ILE A 229 -9.07 18.85 7.42
C ILE A 229 -8.81 19.60 6.11
N THR A 230 -7.95 20.62 6.14
CA THR A 230 -7.56 21.37 4.93
C THR A 230 -6.94 20.46 3.88
N TYR A 231 -6.26 19.39 4.29
CA TYR A 231 -5.73 18.39 3.36
C TYR A 231 -6.81 17.74 2.51
N ILE A 232 -7.97 17.40 3.09
CA ILE A 232 -9.11 16.84 2.35
C ILE A 232 -9.61 17.85 1.31
N ASP A 233 -9.74 19.12 1.68
CA ASP A 233 -10.22 20.16 0.76
C ASP A 233 -9.33 20.29 -0.47
N HIS A 234 -8.00 20.11 -0.30
CA HIS A 234 -7.04 20.21 -1.39
C HIS A 234 -6.93 18.95 -2.25
N TYR A 235 -7.04 17.77 -1.64
CA TYR A 235 -6.65 16.51 -2.28
C TYR A 235 -7.79 15.48 -2.40
N HIS A 236 -9.05 15.85 -2.10
CA HIS A 236 -10.21 14.92 -2.13
C HIS A 236 -10.37 14.17 -3.46
N GLU A 237 -9.99 14.78 -4.59
CA GLU A 237 -10.06 14.13 -5.90
C GLU A 237 -9.12 12.91 -6.02
N PHE A 238 -8.04 12.91 -5.27
CA PHE A 238 -7.03 11.84 -5.22
C PHE A 238 -7.27 10.82 -4.09
N ILE A 239 -8.09 11.14 -3.10
CA ILE A 239 -8.38 10.22 -2.00
C ILE A 239 -9.30 9.11 -2.49
N LYS A 240 -8.79 7.88 -2.56
CA LYS A 240 -9.52 6.69 -3.04
C LYS A 240 -9.58 5.56 -2.01
N SER A 241 -8.79 5.67 -0.93
CA SER A 241 -8.78 4.75 0.20
C SER A 241 -8.63 5.52 1.51
#